data_b5f4a8a18a56d88d596b5e7fabda4445
#
_entry.id   b5f4a8a18a56d88d596b5e7fabda4445
#
_cell.length_a   1.000
_cell.length_b   1.000
_cell.length_c   1.000
_cell.angle_alpha   90.00
_cell.angle_beta   90.00
_cell.angle_gamma   90.00
#
_symmetry.space_group_name_H-M   'P 1'
#
loop_
_entity.id
_entity.type
_entity.pdbx_description
1 polymer ?
#
loop_
_entity_poly.entity_id
_entity_poly.type
_entity_poly.pdbx_seq_one_letter_code
_entity_poly.pdbx_strand_id
1 'polypeptide(L)'
;MSGDDGIAPPMEAFQPRPDEKGPKTVAIVLVMGAILMVLVGWGDIGNSMADEYPDAETMVEGYQNDNLSVDDYQEFHDLVKDDGAYSIRGYSLLLGGTAVVIGAIMLFKLKFSGVLICLGGSITGLVGGVIGSMRMANVSSQVLPEQVTQINEYMSYLCGACMMMCVALAALPVLNAAARAALVQKVTLVVEEE
;
A
#
# COMPACT_ATOMS: atom_id res chain seq x y z
N MET A 1 -54.73 38.43 -4.75
CA MET A 1 -53.67 37.68 -5.47
C MET A 1 -52.44 37.77 -4.60
N SER A 2 -52.27 36.78 -3.75
CA SER A 2 -51.09 36.66 -2.88
C SER A 2 -49.99 36.02 -3.71
N GLY A 3 -48.97 36.81 -4.01
CA GLY A 3 -47.75 36.29 -4.62
C GLY A 3 -47.05 35.39 -3.61
N ASP A 4 -47.07 34.11 -3.89
CA ASP A 4 -46.24 33.11 -3.18
C ASP A 4 -44.80 33.33 -3.67
N ASP A 5 -44.11 34.26 -3.02
CA ASP A 5 -42.68 34.42 -3.20
C ASP A 5 -42.00 33.19 -2.61
N GLY A 6 -42.01 32.12 -3.41
CA GLY A 6 -41.26 30.89 -3.10
C GLY A 6 -39.78 31.22 -2.93
N ILE A 7 -39.39 31.55 -1.70
CA ILE A 7 -37.98 31.72 -1.33
C ILE A 7 -37.32 30.39 -1.56
N ALA A 8 -36.62 30.27 -2.71
CA ALA A 8 -35.79 29.12 -2.96
C ALA A 8 -34.84 28.95 -1.76
N PRO A 9 -34.77 27.80 -1.14
CA PRO A 9 -33.88 27.60 -0.01
C PRO A 9 -32.45 27.97 -0.43
N PRO A 10 -31.69 28.68 0.43
CA PRO A 10 -30.37 29.15 0.06
C PRO A 10 -29.52 27.91 -0.34
N MET A 11 -28.79 28.01 -1.45
CA MET A 11 -27.97 26.93 -2.00
C MET A 11 -27.00 26.34 -0.96
N GLU A 12 -26.64 27.10 0.07
CA GLU A 12 -25.83 26.66 1.21
C GLU A 12 -26.48 25.51 2.02
N ALA A 13 -27.81 25.40 2.00
CA ALA A 13 -28.52 24.30 2.68
C ALA A 13 -28.26 22.92 2.06
N PHE A 14 -27.79 22.87 0.81
CA PHE A 14 -27.48 21.62 0.08
C PHE A 14 -25.98 21.30 0.05
N GLN A 15 -25.13 22.14 0.63
CA GLN A 15 -23.69 21.85 0.68
C GLN A 15 -23.42 20.77 1.75
N PRO A 16 -22.68 19.71 1.40
CA PRO A 16 -22.30 18.69 2.37
C PRO A 16 -21.44 19.33 3.49
N ARG A 17 -21.80 19.07 4.74
CA ARG A 17 -21.01 19.54 5.89
C ARG A 17 -19.61 18.92 5.80
N PRO A 18 -18.54 19.71 5.97
CA PRO A 18 -17.17 19.21 5.93
C PRO A 18 -16.94 18.14 7.00
N ASP A 19 -16.46 16.97 6.58
CA ASP A 19 -16.05 15.90 7.49
C ASP A 19 -14.52 15.86 7.62
N GLU A 20 -14.01 16.40 8.72
CA GLU A 20 -12.57 16.35 9.02
C GLU A 20 -12.12 15.01 9.61
N LYS A 21 -13.04 14.23 10.21
CA LYS A 21 -12.68 12.98 10.89
C LYS A 21 -12.36 11.88 9.90
N GLY A 22 -13.11 11.79 8.81
CA GLY A 22 -12.91 10.78 7.76
C GLY A 22 -11.48 10.76 7.22
N PRO A 23 -10.95 11.87 6.69
CA PRO A 23 -9.56 11.93 6.19
C PRO A 23 -8.51 11.61 7.26
N LYS A 24 -8.71 12.02 8.51
CA LYS A 24 -7.78 11.73 9.63
C LYS A 24 -7.76 10.23 9.95
N THR A 25 -8.93 9.59 9.99
CA THR A 25 -9.03 8.14 10.22
C THR A 25 -8.37 7.35 9.08
N VAL A 26 -8.64 7.72 7.83
CA VAL A 26 -7.99 7.13 6.66
C VAL A 26 -6.46 7.29 6.75
N ALA A 27 -5.97 8.46 7.13
CA ALA A 27 -4.54 8.71 7.29
C ALA A 27 -3.89 7.75 8.31
N ILE A 28 -4.54 7.49 9.44
CA ILE A 28 -4.01 6.57 10.47
C ILE A 28 -3.91 5.15 9.91
N VAL A 29 -4.96 4.66 9.22
CA VAL A 29 -4.95 3.32 8.63
C VAL A 29 -3.89 3.19 7.55
N LEU A 30 -3.73 4.23 6.71
CA LEU A 30 -2.69 4.27 5.67
C LEU A 30 -1.27 4.22 6.26
N VAL A 31 -1.01 4.91 7.39
CA VAL A 31 0.28 4.82 8.09
C VAL A 31 0.57 3.40 8.55
N MET A 32 -0.40 2.71 9.12
CA MET A 32 -0.22 1.31 9.54
C MET A 32 0.12 0.39 8.36
N GLY A 33 -0.62 0.52 7.25
CA GLY A 33 -0.32 -0.23 6.02
C GLY A 33 1.05 0.11 5.44
N ALA A 34 1.43 1.39 5.44
CA ALA A 34 2.72 1.85 4.94
C ALA A 34 3.91 1.35 5.79
N ILE A 35 3.76 1.25 7.10
CA ILE A 35 4.80 0.65 7.97
C ILE A 35 5.03 -0.81 7.56
N LEU A 36 3.98 -1.59 7.32
CA LEU A 36 4.12 -2.97 6.85
C LEU A 36 4.82 -3.02 5.48
N MET A 37 4.45 -2.13 4.54
CA MET A 37 5.14 -2.05 3.24
C MET A 37 6.64 -1.78 3.40
N VAL A 38 7.01 -0.83 4.27
CA VAL A 38 8.41 -0.49 4.54
C VAL A 38 9.15 -1.66 5.17
N LEU A 39 8.56 -2.36 6.14
CA LEU A 39 9.19 -3.51 6.79
C LEU A 39 9.42 -4.66 5.81
N VAL A 40 8.42 -5.00 4.99
CA VAL A 40 8.56 -6.04 3.95
C VAL A 40 9.60 -5.62 2.91
N GLY A 41 9.53 -4.37 2.44
CA GLY A 41 10.50 -3.84 1.47
C GLY A 41 11.93 -3.85 2.00
N TRP A 42 12.11 -3.55 3.29
CA TRP A 42 13.42 -3.63 3.93
C TRP A 42 13.93 -5.07 4.01
N GLY A 43 13.07 -6.03 4.37
CA GLY A 43 13.39 -7.45 4.36
C GLY A 43 13.83 -7.95 2.98
N ASP A 44 13.09 -7.58 1.92
CA ASP A 44 13.44 -7.94 0.55
C ASP A 44 14.80 -7.37 0.12
N ILE A 45 15.09 -6.12 0.48
CA ILE A 45 16.42 -5.53 0.19
C ILE A 45 17.50 -6.28 0.96
N GLY A 46 17.25 -6.63 2.22
CA GLY A 46 18.16 -7.47 3.01
C GLY A 46 18.45 -8.79 2.32
N ASN A 47 17.41 -9.49 1.87
CA ASN A 47 17.54 -10.75 1.15
C ASN A 47 18.28 -10.57 -0.20
N SER A 48 18.10 -9.46 -0.90
CA SER A 48 18.82 -9.18 -2.15
C SER A 48 20.32 -9.02 -1.96
N MET A 49 20.77 -8.68 -0.75
CA MET A 49 22.18 -8.46 -0.41
C MET A 49 22.81 -9.66 0.33
N ALA A 50 21.99 -10.57 0.85
CA ALA A 50 22.48 -11.75 1.54
C ALA A 50 23.03 -12.79 0.53
N ASP A 51 24.12 -13.46 0.89
CA ASP A 51 24.68 -14.57 0.11
C ASP A 51 24.02 -15.90 0.47
N GLU A 52 23.55 -16.04 1.71
CA GLU A 52 22.79 -17.18 2.17
C GLU A 52 21.39 -16.72 2.61
N TYR A 53 20.38 -17.57 2.37
CA TYR A 53 19.02 -17.25 2.82
C TYR A 53 18.97 -17.29 4.34
N PRO A 54 18.67 -16.16 5.00
CA PRO A 54 18.57 -16.14 6.45
C PRO A 54 17.42 -17.05 6.89
N ASP A 55 17.66 -17.89 7.90
CA ASP A 55 16.67 -18.78 8.51
C ASP A 55 16.14 -19.91 7.59
N ALA A 56 16.89 -20.36 6.57
CA ALA A 56 16.50 -21.47 5.69
C ALA A 56 16.12 -22.74 6.47
N GLU A 57 16.90 -23.09 7.51
CA GLU A 57 16.61 -24.23 8.39
C GLU A 57 15.24 -24.09 9.07
N THR A 58 14.96 -22.91 9.66
CA THR A 58 13.68 -22.62 10.33
C THR A 58 12.51 -22.70 9.36
N MET A 59 12.72 -22.26 8.12
CA MET A 59 11.68 -22.33 7.06
C MET A 59 11.40 -23.78 6.68
N VAL A 60 12.42 -24.59 6.44
CA VAL A 60 12.26 -26.01 6.11
C VAL A 60 11.56 -26.78 7.23
N GLU A 61 11.97 -26.55 8.49
CA GLU A 61 11.29 -27.15 9.65
C GLU A 61 9.83 -26.70 9.77
N GLY A 62 9.54 -25.42 9.48
CA GLY A 62 8.20 -24.86 9.54
C GLY A 62 7.22 -25.48 8.54
N TYR A 63 7.69 -25.89 7.37
CA TYR A 63 6.86 -26.52 6.36
C TYR A 63 6.57 -28.01 6.61
N GLN A 64 7.34 -28.67 7.48
CA GLN A 64 7.19 -30.09 7.82
C GLN A 64 7.04 -30.99 6.55
N ASN A 65 7.80 -30.67 5.52
CA ASN A 65 7.75 -31.39 4.25
C ASN A 65 9.05 -32.14 4.03
N ASP A 66 9.00 -33.47 4.05
CA ASP A 66 10.16 -34.36 3.89
C ASP A 66 10.88 -34.21 2.54
N ASN A 67 10.23 -33.59 1.55
CA ASN A 67 10.78 -33.36 0.22
C ASN A 67 11.40 -31.96 0.04
N LEU A 68 11.46 -31.16 1.11
CA LEU A 68 12.03 -29.82 1.07
C LEU A 68 13.37 -29.83 1.85
N SER A 69 14.45 -29.52 1.18
CA SER A 69 15.77 -29.39 1.79
C SER A 69 16.20 -27.92 1.95
N VAL A 70 17.21 -27.70 2.78
CA VAL A 70 17.84 -26.37 2.91
C VAL A 70 18.48 -25.96 1.59
N ASP A 71 19.04 -26.92 0.85
CA ASP A 71 19.66 -26.66 -0.45
C ASP A 71 18.65 -26.18 -1.49
N ASP A 72 17.41 -26.74 -1.51
CA ASP A 72 16.34 -26.28 -2.42
C ASP A 72 15.93 -24.82 -2.11
N TYR A 73 15.90 -24.47 -0.82
CA TYR A 73 15.59 -23.10 -0.39
C TYR A 73 16.70 -22.12 -0.76
N GLN A 74 17.97 -22.58 -0.68
CA GLN A 74 19.12 -21.77 -1.08
C GLN A 74 19.13 -21.57 -2.60
N GLU A 75 18.86 -22.63 -3.38
CA GLU A 75 18.73 -22.52 -4.84
C GLU A 75 17.61 -21.55 -5.23
N PHE A 76 16.44 -21.64 -4.57
CA PHE A 76 15.36 -20.68 -4.77
C PHE A 76 15.81 -19.24 -4.48
N HIS A 77 16.52 -19.03 -3.37
CA HIS A 77 17.02 -17.69 -3.01
C HIS A 77 17.96 -17.12 -4.08
N ASP A 78 18.93 -17.92 -4.52
CA ASP A 78 19.91 -17.51 -5.51
C ASP A 78 19.23 -17.15 -6.85
N LEU A 79 18.27 -17.96 -7.30
CA LEU A 79 17.50 -17.69 -8.52
C LEU A 79 16.64 -16.43 -8.42
N VAL A 80 15.99 -16.19 -7.29
CA VAL A 80 15.17 -14.97 -7.06
C VAL A 80 16.07 -13.73 -6.99
N LYS A 81 17.26 -13.86 -6.41
CA LYS A 81 18.26 -12.81 -6.33
C LYS A 81 18.79 -12.46 -7.73
N ASP A 82 19.13 -13.44 -8.54
CA ASP A 82 19.62 -13.27 -9.90
C ASP A 82 18.56 -12.70 -10.83
N ASP A 83 17.29 -13.08 -10.69
CA ASP A 83 16.15 -12.49 -11.41
C ASP A 83 15.87 -11.03 -10.98
N GLY A 84 16.42 -10.59 -9.87
CA GLY A 84 16.23 -9.24 -9.32
C GLY A 84 14.85 -9.02 -8.70
N ALA A 85 14.07 -10.06 -8.47
CA ALA A 85 12.70 -9.96 -7.94
C ALA A 85 12.67 -9.33 -6.54
N TYR A 86 13.63 -9.68 -5.66
CA TYR A 86 13.79 -9.04 -4.36
C TYR A 86 14.02 -7.53 -4.47
N SER A 87 14.92 -7.11 -5.35
CA SER A 87 15.25 -5.70 -5.54
C SER A 87 14.07 -4.91 -6.07
N ILE A 88 13.37 -5.42 -7.09
CA ILE A 88 12.19 -4.76 -7.67
C ILE A 88 11.10 -4.59 -6.61
N ARG A 89 10.75 -5.66 -5.90
CA ARG A 89 9.72 -5.62 -4.86
C ARG A 89 10.16 -4.75 -3.68
N GLY A 90 11.35 -4.94 -3.18
CA GLY A 90 11.90 -4.24 -2.03
C GLY A 90 11.96 -2.74 -2.22
N TYR A 91 12.57 -2.26 -3.29
CA TYR A 91 12.65 -0.82 -3.56
C TYR A 91 11.28 -0.20 -3.84
N SER A 92 10.40 -0.89 -4.56
CA SER A 92 9.06 -0.38 -4.84
C SER A 92 8.22 -0.24 -3.57
N LEU A 93 8.28 -1.22 -2.67
CA LEU A 93 7.58 -1.19 -1.39
C LEU A 93 8.18 -0.13 -0.45
N LEU A 94 9.49 0.00 -0.41
CA LEU A 94 10.16 1.00 0.44
C LEU A 94 9.82 2.42 -0.02
N LEU A 95 9.95 2.72 -1.31
CA LEU A 95 9.64 4.03 -1.88
C LEU A 95 8.14 4.32 -1.78
N GLY A 96 7.30 3.35 -2.15
CA GLY A 96 5.85 3.46 -2.06
C GLY A 96 5.37 3.68 -0.63
N GLY A 97 5.83 2.87 0.32
CA GLY A 97 5.50 2.98 1.74
C GLY A 97 5.94 4.31 2.34
N THR A 98 7.17 4.75 2.06
CA THR A 98 7.67 6.05 2.53
C THR A 98 6.82 7.20 1.98
N ALA A 99 6.46 7.17 0.69
CA ALA A 99 5.59 8.17 0.11
C ALA A 99 4.19 8.17 0.77
N VAL A 100 3.62 6.98 1.06
CA VAL A 100 2.34 6.87 1.77
C VAL A 100 2.43 7.45 3.17
N VAL A 101 3.51 7.21 3.93
CA VAL A 101 3.70 7.82 5.27
C VAL A 101 3.69 9.35 5.17
N ILE A 102 4.48 9.91 4.26
CA ILE A 102 4.55 11.37 4.06
C ILE A 102 3.17 11.92 3.66
N GLY A 103 2.52 11.29 2.68
CA GLY A 103 1.19 11.67 2.22
C GLY A 103 0.13 11.58 3.32
N ALA A 104 0.18 10.53 4.14
CA ALA A 104 -0.75 10.34 5.26
C ALA A 104 -0.57 11.41 6.35
N ILE A 105 0.67 11.83 6.66
CA ILE A 105 0.92 12.95 7.57
C ILE A 105 0.32 14.25 7.02
N MET A 106 0.44 14.48 5.70
CA MET A 106 -0.16 15.65 5.05
C MET A 106 -1.70 15.56 5.02
N LEU A 107 -2.25 14.36 4.79
CA LEU A 107 -3.69 14.10 4.81
C LEU A 107 -4.26 14.29 6.22
N PHE A 108 -3.55 13.87 7.25
CA PHE A 108 -3.92 14.12 8.65
C PHE A 108 -4.01 15.63 8.97
N LYS A 109 -3.16 16.44 8.30
CA LYS A 109 -3.21 17.91 8.35
C LYS A 109 -4.25 18.50 7.37
N LEU A 110 -5.12 17.68 6.79
CA LEU A 110 -6.15 18.07 5.82
C LEU A 110 -5.59 18.77 4.56
N LYS A 111 -4.41 18.40 4.11
CA LYS A 111 -3.84 18.90 2.86
C LYS A 111 -4.22 18.00 1.69
N PHE A 112 -4.83 18.52 0.65
CA PHE A 112 -5.23 17.77 -0.54
C PHE A 112 -4.06 17.07 -1.25
N SER A 113 -2.89 17.71 -1.27
CA SER A 113 -1.67 17.09 -1.83
C SER A 113 -1.27 15.78 -1.15
N GLY A 114 -1.64 15.60 0.14
CA GLY A 114 -1.44 14.35 0.85
C GLY A 114 -2.13 13.16 0.20
N VAL A 115 -3.34 13.36 -0.34
CA VAL A 115 -4.09 12.30 -1.05
C VAL A 115 -3.34 11.85 -2.31
N LEU A 116 -2.84 12.81 -3.10
CA LEU A 116 -2.11 12.50 -4.34
C LEU A 116 -0.82 11.74 -4.06
N ILE A 117 -0.10 12.11 -3.00
CA ILE A 117 1.13 11.43 -2.59
C ILE A 117 0.82 10.02 -2.08
N CYS A 118 -0.26 9.85 -1.27
CA CYS A 118 -0.69 8.53 -0.82
C CYS A 118 -1.08 7.63 -2.01
N LEU A 119 -1.85 8.15 -2.97
CA LEU A 119 -2.23 7.40 -4.17
C LEU A 119 -1.01 7.00 -5.00
N GLY A 120 -0.12 7.95 -5.30
CA GLY A 120 1.11 7.68 -6.04
C GLY A 120 1.98 6.63 -5.35
N GLY A 121 2.20 6.76 -4.04
CA GLY A 121 2.96 5.80 -3.24
C GLY A 121 2.32 4.41 -3.22
N SER A 122 1.00 4.34 -2.99
CA SER A 122 0.27 3.06 -2.98
C SER A 122 0.30 2.36 -4.35
N ILE A 123 0.14 3.11 -5.45
CA ILE A 123 0.22 2.56 -6.81
C ILE A 123 1.64 2.06 -7.10
N THR A 124 2.66 2.81 -6.73
CA THR A 124 4.06 2.40 -6.91
C THR A 124 4.35 1.10 -6.17
N GLY A 125 3.94 1.00 -4.89
CA GLY A 125 4.07 -0.22 -4.09
C GLY A 125 3.29 -1.39 -4.68
N LEU A 126 2.04 -1.15 -5.15
CA LEU A 126 1.21 -2.18 -5.76
C LEU A 126 1.85 -2.73 -7.04
N VAL A 127 2.24 -1.87 -7.97
CA VAL A 127 2.81 -2.29 -9.27
C VAL A 127 4.12 -3.05 -9.06
N GLY A 128 5.06 -2.49 -8.29
CA GLY A 128 6.34 -3.16 -8.03
C GLY A 128 6.20 -4.41 -7.16
N GLY A 129 5.29 -4.38 -6.18
CA GLY A 129 4.94 -5.53 -5.35
C GLY A 129 4.39 -6.68 -6.17
N VAL A 130 3.43 -6.42 -7.08
CA VAL A 130 2.86 -7.45 -7.97
C VAL A 130 3.92 -8.01 -8.92
N ILE A 131 4.69 -7.15 -9.61
CA ILE A 131 5.73 -7.59 -10.54
C ILE A 131 6.76 -8.47 -9.82
N GLY A 132 7.28 -8.01 -8.67
CA GLY A 132 8.25 -8.79 -7.90
C GLY A 132 7.68 -10.12 -7.40
N SER A 133 6.45 -10.11 -6.88
CA SER A 133 5.79 -11.34 -6.41
C SER A 133 5.53 -12.34 -7.55
N MET A 134 5.13 -11.88 -8.74
CA MET A 134 4.94 -12.77 -9.90
C MET A 134 6.27 -13.42 -10.34
N ARG A 135 7.37 -12.66 -10.32
CA ARG A 135 8.71 -13.22 -10.62
C ARG A 135 9.12 -14.26 -9.57
N MET A 136 8.94 -13.96 -8.28
CA MET A 136 9.21 -14.94 -7.21
C MET A 136 8.36 -16.20 -7.34
N ALA A 137 7.07 -16.08 -7.68
CA ALA A 137 6.18 -17.22 -7.89
C ALA A 137 6.64 -18.08 -9.06
N ASN A 138 7.10 -17.46 -10.16
CA ASN A 138 7.64 -18.18 -11.30
C ASN A 138 8.91 -18.99 -10.95
N VAL A 139 9.82 -18.43 -10.15
CA VAL A 139 11.01 -19.14 -9.67
C VAL A 139 10.63 -20.25 -8.69
N SER A 140 9.73 -19.95 -7.73
CA SER A 140 9.23 -20.93 -6.76
C SER A 140 8.66 -22.19 -7.43
N SER A 141 7.91 -22.03 -8.51
CA SER A 141 7.33 -23.17 -9.24
C SER A 141 8.35 -24.06 -9.95
N GLN A 142 9.61 -23.63 -10.09
CA GLN A 142 10.65 -24.39 -10.75
C GLN A 142 11.49 -25.24 -9.80
N VAL A 143 11.62 -24.79 -8.54
CA VAL A 143 12.58 -25.36 -7.57
C VAL A 143 11.88 -25.94 -6.36
N LEU A 144 10.83 -25.28 -5.87
CA LEU A 144 10.17 -25.66 -4.63
C LEU A 144 9.03 -26.66 -4.85
N PRO A 145 8.75 -27.54 -3.87
CA PRO A 145 7.61 -28.44 -3.91
C PRO A 145 6.28 -27.71 -4.09
N GLU A 146 5.32 -28.35 -4.74
CA GLU A 146 4.01 -27.74 -5.09
C GLU A 146 3.30 -27.12 -3.87
N GLN A 147 3.37 -27.75 -2.71
CA GLN A 147 2.74 -27.24 -1.49
C GLN A 147 3.34 -25.91 -1.04
N VAL A 148 4.65 -25.75 -1.11
CA VAL A 148 5.37 -24.50 -0.75
C VAL A 148 5.08 -23.42 -1.76
N THR A 149 5.07 -23.77 -3.05
CA THR A 149 4.70 -22.87 -4.14
C THR A 149 3.29 -22.33 -3.96
N GLN A 150 2.31 -23.18 -3.65
CA GLN A 150 0.92 -22.75 -3.40
C GLN A 150 0.83 -21.77 -2.22
N ILE A 151 1.55 -22.04 -1.13
CA ILE A 151 1.56 -21.12 0.03
C ILE A 151 2.15 -19.76 -0.37
N ASN A 152 3.25 -19.74 -1.12
CA ASN A 152 3.86 -18.51 -1.61
C ASN A 152 2.90 -17.72 -2.54
N GLU A 153 2.16 -18.40 -3.40
CA GLU A 153 1.14 -17.79 -4.24
C GLU A 153 0.01 -17.17 -3.40
N TYR A 154 -0.54 -17.89 -2.42
CA TYR A 154 -1.58 -17.36 -1.53
C TYR A 154 -1.10 -16.14 -0.76
N MET A 155 0.12 -16.16 -0.24
CA MET A 155 0.71 -15.01 0.45
C MET A 155 0.89 -13.81 -0.49
N SER A 156 1.25 -14.05 -1.75
CA SER A 156 1.36 -13.01 -2.77
C SER A 156 -0.01 -12.40 -3.10
N TYR A 157 -1.06 -13.19 -3.26
CA TYR A 157 -2.43 -12.70 -3.48
C TYR A 157 -2.95 -11.90 -2.27
N LEU A 158 -2.69 -12.38 -1.05
CA LEU A 158 -3.09 -11.67 0.16
C LEU A 158 -2.39 -10.30 0.26
N CYS A 159 -1.09 -10.27 -0.02
CA CYS A 159 -0.32 -9.02 -0.05
C CYS A 159 -0.86 -8.06 -1.13
N GLY A 160 -1.13 -8.55 -2.34
CA GLY A 160 -1.74 -7.77 -3.41
C GLY A 160 -3.10 -7.19 -3.03
N ALA A 161 -3.97 -7.97 -2.39
CA ALA A 161 -5.27 -7.53 -1.90
C ALA A 161 -5.12 -6.41 -0.83
N CYS A 162 -4.18 -6.56 0.11
CA CYS A 162 -3.89 -5.52 1.10
C CYS A 162 -3.41 -4.22 0.45
N MET A 163 -2.56 -4.31 -0.57
CA MET A 163 -2.10 -3.12 -1.31
C MET A 163 -3.23 -2.46 -2.09
N MET A 164 -4.12 -3.23 -2.72
CA MET A 164 -5.32 -2.70 -3.38
C MET A 164 -6.23 -1.97 -2.40
N MET A 165 -6.40 -2.49 -1.17
CA MET A 165 -7.12 -1.78 -0.12
C MET A 165 -6.44 -0.46 0.25
N CYS A 166 -5.12 -0.38 0.30
CA CYS A 166 -4.41 0.89 0.54
C CYS A 166 -4.69 1.92 -0.57
N VAL A 167 -4.71 1.51 -1.84
CA VAL A 167 -5.08 2.39 -2.97
C VAL A 167 -6.52 2.87 -2.83
N ALA A 168 -7.46 1.96 -2.54
CA ALA A 168 -8.87 2.30 -2.35
C ALA A 168 -9.07 3.27 -1.17
N LEU A 169 -8.42 3.02 -0.03
CA LEU A 169 -8.46 3.90 1.13
C LEU A 169 -7.88 5.28 0.82
N ALA A 170 -6.77 5.35 0.08
CA ALA A 170 -6.19 6.63 -0.33
C ALA A 170 -7.11 7.43 -1.26
N ALA A 171 -7.96 6.77 -2.06
CA ALA A 171 -8.93 7.41 -2.94
C ALA A 171 -10.20 7.89 -2.20
N LEU A 172 -10.57 7.29 -1.06
CA LEU A 172 -11.81 7.60 -0.34
C LEU A 172 -12.00 9.09 -0.04
N PRO A 173 -10.99 9.86 0.44
CA PRO A 173 -11.18 11.29 0.74
C PRO A 173 -11.54 12.13 -0.49
N VAL A 174 -11.17 11.69 -1.69
CA VAL A 174 -11.53 12.38 -2.94
C VAL A 174 -12.94 11.99 -3.42
N LEU A 175 -13.31 10.72 -3.24
CA LEU A 175 -14.61 10.19 -3.65
C LEU A 175 -15.74 10.66 -2.72
N ASN A 176 -15.46 10.88 -1.45
CA ASN A 176 -16.44 11.37 -0.48
C ASN A 176 -16.54 12.89 -0.55
N ALA A 177 -17.70 13.42 -0.94
CA ALA A 177 -17.95 14.86 -1.09
C ALA A 177 -17.72 15.65 0.22
N ALA A 178 -18.11 15.11 1.38
CA ALA A 178 -17.93 15.76 2.67
C ALA A 178 -16.45 15.82 3.09
N ALA A 179 -15.69 14.75 2.85
CA ALA A 179 -14.25 14.69 3.09
C ALA A 179 -13.50 15.65 2.14
N ARG A 180 -13.88 15.67 0.86
CA ARG A 180 -13.33 16.58 -0.13
C ARG A 180 -13.57 18.05 0.24
N ALA A 181 -14.77 18.39 0.75
CA ALA A 181 -15.09 19.75 1.20
C ALA A 181 -14.15 20.19 2.34
N ALA A 182 -13.84 19.29 3.30
CA ALA A 182 -12.90 19.58 4.38
C ALA A 182 -11.46 19.84 3.89
N LEU A 183 -11.03 19.14 2.83
CA LEU A 183 -9.70 19.31 2.23
C LEU A 183 -9.56 20.61 1.44
N VAL A 184 -10.64 21.06 0.78
CA VAL A 184 -10.65 22.28 -0.05
C VAL A 184 -10.82 23.55 0.80
N GLN A 185 -11.68 23.53 1.83
CA GLN A 185 -11.94 24.69 2.68
C GLN A 185 -10.66 25.25 3.33
N LYS A 186 -9.71 24.39 3.71
CA LYS A 186 -8.47 24.82 4.31
C LYS A 186 -7.51 25.54 3.36
N VAL A 187 -7.66 25.31 2.04
CA VAL A 187 -6.88 26.01 1.01
C VAL A 187 -7.37 27.45 0.85
N THR A 188 -8.65 27.68 0.93
CA THR A 188 -9.25 29.02 0.73
C THR A 188 -8.92 29.97 1.88
N LEU A 189 -8.90 29.48 3.13
CA LEU A 189 -8.56 30.31 4.30
C LEU A 189 -7.10 30.78 4.33
N VAL A 190 -6.18 30.02 3.72
CA VAL A 190 -4.76 30.42 3.65
C VAL A 190 -4.51 31.50 2.60
N VAL A 191 -5.37 31.61 1.59
CA VAL A 191 -5.25 32.62 0.52
C VAL A 191 -5.81 33.98 0.97
N GLU A 192 -6.71 34.00 1.98
CA GLU A 192 -7.28 35.25 2.52
C GLU A 192 -6.41 35.91 3.59
N GLU A 193 -5.36 35.23 4.10
CA GLU A 193 -4.44 35.79 5.11
C GLU A 193 -3.13 36.36 4.52
N GLU A 194 -2.91 36.34 3.20
CA GLU A 194 -1.82 36.99 2.49
C GLU A 194 -2.31 38.31 1.83
#